data_f301bc0aa1da6a6bc5c54a981e5c9d3a
#
_entry.id   f301bc0aa1da6a6bc5c54a981e5c9d3a
#
_cell.length_a   1.000
_cell.length_b   1.000
_cell.length_c   1.000
_cell.angle_alpha   90.00
_cell.angle_beta   90.00
_cell.angle_gamma   90.00
#
_symmetry.space_group_name_H-M   'P 1'
#
loop_
_entity.id
_entity.type
_entity.pdbx_description
1 polymer ?
#
loop_
_entity_poly.entity_id
_entity_poly.type
_entity_poly.pdbx_seq_one_letter_code
_entity_poly.pdbx_strand_id
1 'polypeptide(L)'
;QEAGEAILGEGAQPILAIQPSILKHKDGRLQVLCRTRNAKIATSWSSDNGETWSKVTLSNVPNNNSGTDAVTMSDGRHILIYNHFSTLSGTPKGPRTPLCVAISEDGINWKPILTLEDSPISQYSYPSIIQGKDGKLHAIYTWRRQRIKYTEIDLSKIK
;
A
#
# COMPACT_ATOMS: atom_id res chain seq x y z
N GLN A 1 2.72 -0.15 -23.32
CA GLN A 1 4.01 0.54 -23.11
C GLN A 1 4.52 0.18 -21.73
N GLU A 2 5.75 -0.30 -21.63
CA GLU A 2 6.38 -0.53 -20.34
C GLU A 2 6.47 0.82 -19.62
N ALA A 3 6.05 0.85 -18.36
CA ALA A 3 6.26 2.01 -17.49
C ALA A 3 7.77 2.29 -17.50
N GLY A 4 8.16 3.45 -18.01
CA GLY A 4 9.53 3.78 -18.36
C GLY A 4 10.51 3.40 -17.26
N GLU A 5 11.61 2.77 -17.61
CA GLU A 5 12.74 2.54 -16.72
C GLU A 5 13.04 3.83 -15.96
N ALA A 6 13.02 3.76 -14.63
CA ALA A 6 13.41 4.91 -13.82
C ALA A 6 14.86 5.25 -14.14
N ILE A 7 15.08 6.31 -14.93
CA ILE A 7 16.43 6.84 -15.17
C ILE A 7 16.94 7.34 -13.82
N LEU A 8 17.74 6.52 -13.19
CA LEU A 8 18.40 6.82 -11.92
C LEU A 8 19.64 7.66 -12.25
N GLY A 9 19.87 8.72 -11.46
CA GLY A 9 21.16 9.42 -11.50
C GLY A 9 22.31 8.47 -11.14
N GLU A 10 23.53 8.75 -11.57
CA GLU A 10 24.71 7.95 -11.26
C GLU A 10 24.78 7.65 -9.75
N GLY A 11 24.90 6.37 -9.39
CA GLY A 11 24.99 5.90 -8.00
C GLY A 11 23.66 5.64 -7.28
N ALA A 12 22.50 5.93 -7.87
CA ALA A 12 21.22 5.65 -7.27
C ALA A 12 20.84 4.16 -7.47
N GLN A 13 20.45 3.50 -6.36
CA GLN A 13 19.95 2.12 -6.43
C GLN A 13 18.58 2.07 -7.11
N PRO A 14 18.32 1.07 -7.98
CA PRO A 14 17.03 0.91 -8.64
C PRO A 14 15.90 0.69 -7.63
N ILE A 15 14.73 1.29 -7.89
CA ILE A 15 13.51 1.00 -7.13
C ILE A 15 12.91 -0.30 -7.68
N LEU A 16 13.02 -1.37 -6.89
CA LEU A 16 12.50 -2.69 -7.23
C LEU A 16 11.04 -2.80 -6.75
N ALA A 17 10.10 -2.40 -7.60
CA ALA A 17 8.67 -2.32 -7.30
C ALA A 17 7.88 -3.45 -7.99
N ILE A 18 6.91 -4.03 -7.25
CA ILE A 18 5.98 -5.05 -7.74
C ILE A 18 4.62 -4.94 -7.05
N GLN A 19 3.61 -5.64 -7.54
CA GLN A 19 2.26 -5.74 -6.96
C GLN A 19 1.61 -4.36 -6.78
N PRO A 20 1.24 -3.69 -7.88
CA PRO A 20 0.60 -2.38 -7.82
C PRO A 20 -0.86 -2.46 -7.37
N SER A 21 -1.31 -1.45 -6.60
CA SER A 21 -2.70 -1.07 -6.43
C SER A 21 -2.92 0.30 -7.07
N ILE A 22 -4.09 0.55 -7.66
CA ILE A 22 -4.41 1.81 -8.32
C ILE A 22 -5.41 2.60 -7.47
N LEU A 23 -5.09 3.86 -7.23
CA LEU A 23 -5.99 4.86 -6.64
C LEU A 23 -6.47 5.81 -7.73
N LYS A 24 -7.76 6.14 -7.70
CA LYS A 24 -8.36 7.14 -8.59
C LYS A 24 -8.69 8.39 -7.78
N HIS A 25 -8.04 9.49 -8.12
CA HIS A 25 -8.22 10.78 -7.45
C HIS A 25 -9.43 11.54 -7.99
N LYS A 26 -9.99 12.45 -7.17
CA LYS A 26 -11.16 13.28 -7.55
C LYS A 26 -10.87 14.21 -8.74
N ASP A 27 -9.62 14.60 -8.94
CA ASP A 27 -9.16 15.41 -10.06
C ASP A 27 -8.94 14.61 -11.36
N GLY A 28 -9.24 13.30 -11.34
CA GLY A 28 -9.10 12.39 -12.48
C GLY A 28 -7.74 11.73 -12.60
N ARG A 29 -6.73 12.15 -11.82
CA ARG A 29 -5.42 11.49 -11.84
C ARG A 29 -5.51 10.07 -11.30
N LEU A 30 -4.63 9.23 -11.80
CA LEU A 30 -4.37 7.90 -11.27
C LEU A 30 -3.06 7.90 -10.49
N GLN A 31 -3.01 7.13 -9.42
CA GLN A 31 -1.78 6.88 -8.66
C GLN A 31 -1.62 5.37 -8.47
N VAL A 32 -0.40 4.87 -8.65
CA VAL A 32 -0.05 3.52 -8.25
C VAL A 32 0.73 3.53 -6.95
N LEU A 33 0.46 2.54 -6.11
CA LEU A 33 1.24 2.22 -4.92
C LEU A 33 1.79 0.81 -5.07
N CYS A 34 3.09 0.64 -4.91
CA CYS A 34 3.76 -0.64 -5.13
C CYS A 34 4.59 -1.05 -3.91
N ARG A 35 4.55 -2.35 -3.61
CA ARG A 35 5.54 -3.00 -2.75
C ARG A 35 6.94 -2.83 -3.32
N THR A 36 7.95 -2.64 -2.46
CA THR A 36 9.34 -2.56 -2.88
C THR A 36 10.30 -3.38 -2.02
N ARG A 37 11.54 -3.48 -2.48
CA ARG A 37 12.71 -3.88 -1.67
C ARG A 37 13.45 -2.68 -1.09
N ASN A 38 12.94 -1.47 -1.26
CA ASN A 38 13.60 -0.21 -0.90
C ASN A 38 13.08 0.38 0.43
N ALA A 39 12.56 -0.47 1.34
CA ALA A 39 12.08 -0.13 2.68
C ALA A 39 10.84 0.79 2.74
N LYS A 40 10.37 1.30 1.61
CA LYS A 40 9.20 2.19 1.47
C LYS A 40 8.33 1.77 0.30
N ILE A 41 7.05 2.12 0.34
CA ILE A 41 6.14 1.97 -0.79
C ILE A 41 6.59 2.90 -1.92
N ALA A 42 6.64 2.38 -3.15
CA ALA A 42 6.85 3.21 -4.34
C ALA A 42 5.53 3.74 -4.89
N THR A 43 5.59 4.89 -5.52
CA THR A 43 4.45 5.55 -6.15
C THR A 43 4.82 6.15 -7.49
N SER A 44 3.84 6.21 -8.40
CA SER A 44 3.89 6.91 -9.67
C SER A 44 2.50 7.44 -10.00
N TRP A 45 2.43 8.47 -10.83
CA TRP A 45 1.22 9.20 -11.14
C TRP A 45 0.97 9.28 -12.63
N SER A 46 -0.30 9.25 -13.03
CA SER A 46 -0.75 9.52 -14.38
C SER A 46 -1.82 10.61 -14.37
N SER A 47 -1.74 11.54 -15.32
CA SER A 47 -2.73 12.59 -15.56
C SER A 47 -3.51 12.42 -16.87
N ASP A 48 -3.28 11.34 -17.60
CA ASP A 48 -3.82 11.04 -18.92
C ASP A 48 -4.50 9.66 -18.97
N ASN A 49 -5.16 9.29 -17.84
CA ASN A 49 -5.90 8.05 -17.68
C ASN A 49 -5.05 6.77 -17.87
N GLY A 50 -3.76 6.84 -17.50
CA GLY A 50 -2.87 5.69 -17.49
C GLY A 50 -2.06 5.50 -18.78
N GLU A 51 -2.13 6.42 -19.74
CA GLU A 51 -1.35 6.34 -20.96
C GLU A 51 0.14 6.60 -20.68
N THR A 52 0.44 7.59 -19.84
CA THR A 52 1.81 7.86 -19.39
C THR A 52 1.87 7.95 -17.86
N TRP A 53 3.05 7.69 -17.32
CA TRP A 53 3.30 7.66 -15.87
C TRP A 53 4.53 8.49 -15.51
N SER A 54 4.46 9.17 -14.39
CA SER A 54 5.59 9.89 -13.82
C SER A 54 6.72 8.93 -13.43
N LYS A 55 7.92 9.48 -13.24
CA LYS A 55 9.01 8.72 -12.63
C LYS A 55 8.57 8.09 -11.30
N VAL A 56 8.89 6.81 -11.12
CA VAL A 56 8.64 6.11 -9.85
C VAL A 56 9.49 6.73 -8.74
N THR A 57 8.85 7.02 -7.61
CA THR A 57 9.50 7.58 -6.42
C THR A 57 9.11 6.77 -5.17
N LEU A 58 9.86 6.94 -4.08
CA LEU A 58 9.53 6.34 -2.80
C LEU A 58 8.66 7.30 -1.98
N SER A 59 7.56 6.78 -1.42
CA SER A 59 6.69 7.50 -0.49
C SER A 59 7.30 7.56 0.92
N ASN A 60 6.59 8.20 1.86
CA ASN A 60 6.97 8.16 3.28
C ASN A 60 6.48 6.90 4.02
N VAL A 61 5.64 6.08 3.37
CA VAL A 61 5.06 4.88 3.98
C VAL A 61 6.09 3.76 4.01
N PRO A 62 6.34 3.13 5.18
CA PRO A 62 7.26 2.01 5.28
C PRO A 62 6.76 0.78 4.52
N ASN A 63 7.69 -0.01 4.00
CA ASN A 63 7.40 -1.30 3.42
C ASN A 63 8.50 -2.32 3.76
N ASN A 64 8.09 -3.47 4.23
CA ASN A 64 8.96 -4.56 4.64
C ASN A 64 9.21 -5.60 3.55
N ASN A 65 9.04 -5.20 2.28
CA ASN A 65 9.03 -6.11 1.14
C ASN A 65 7.90 -7.15 1.23
N SER A 66 6.69 -6.72 1.63
CA SER A 66 5.49 -7.54 1.53
C SER A 66 4.37 -6.83 0.78
N GLY A 67 3.45 -7.62 0.22
CA GLY A 67 2.32 -7.11 -0.54
C GLY A 67 1.46 -6.16 0.28
N THR A 68 0.94 -5.15 -0.38
CA THR A 68 -0.01 -4.17 0.13
C THR A 68 -1.21 -4.13 -0.79
N ASP A 69 -2.31 -3.58 -0.34
CA ASP A 69 -3.43 -3.23 -1.22
C ASP A 69 -4.04 -1.90 -0.81
N ALA A 70 -4.64 -1.20 -1.77
CA ALA A 70 -5.21 0.11 -1.54
C ALA A 70 -6.48 0.32 -2.37
N VAL A 71 -7.43 1.10 -1.83
CA VAL A 71 -8.69 1.44 -2.48
C VAL A 71 -9.02 2.91 -2.29
N THR A 72 -9.61 3.52 -3.32
CA THR A 72 -10.26 4.83 -3.19
C THR A 72 -11.71 4.62 -2.78
N MET A 73 -12.11 5.25 -1.68
CA MET A 73 -13.47 5.20 -1.18
C MET A 73 -14.42 6.12 -2.00
N SER A 74 -15.72 5.90 -1.84
CA SER A 74 -16.77 6.68 -2.51
C SER A 74 -16.74 8.18 -2.17
N ASP A 75 -16.21 8.55 -0.99
CA ASP A 75 -16.02 9.94 -0.57
C ASP A 75 -14.71 10.56 -1.11
N GLY A 76 -13.88 9.76 -1.78
CA GLY A 76 -12.63 10.16 -2.42
C GLY A 76 -11.40 10.10 -1.53
N ARG A 77 -11.52 9.69 -0.27
CA ARG A 77 -10.36 9.34 0.57
C ARG A 77 -9.80 7.98 0.14
N HIS A 78 -8.56 7.73 0.51
CA HIS A 78 -7.85 6.51 0.15
C HIS A 78 -7.53 5.68 1.39
N ILE A 79 -7.64 4.38 1.25
CA ILE A 79 -7.29 3.41 2.29
C ILE A 79 -6.16 2.54 1.78
N LEU A 80 -5.19 2.28 2.65
CA LEU A 80 -4.06 1.38 2.42
C LEU A 80 -4.02 0.33 3.53
N ILE A 81 -3.91 -0.93 3.15
CA ILE A 81 -3.63 -2.03 4.07
C ILE A 81 -2.23 -2.57 3.81
N TYR A 82 -1.39 -2.60 4.85
CA TYR A 82 0.04 -2.86 4.72
C TYR A 82 0.67 -3.31 6.04
N ASN A 83 1.88 -3.84 5.97
CA ASN A 83 2.69 -4.04 7.18
C ASN A 83 3.44 -2.75 7.50
N HIS A 84 3.13 -2.15 8.66
CA HIS A 84 3.77 -0.91 9.13
C HIS A 84 5.17 -1.18 9.69
N PHE A 85 6.07 -1.62 8.81
CA PHE A 85 7.45 -1.94 9.14
C PHE A 85 8.36 -1.68 7.95
N SER A 86 9.52 -1.10 8.19
CA SER A 86 10.57 -0.94 7.17
C SER A 86 11.54 -2.12 7.22
N THR A 87 12.07 -2.51 6.07
CA THR A 87 13.23 -3.41 6.06
C THR A 87 14.43 -2.70 6.68
N LEU A 88 15.20 -3.44 7.47
CA LEU A 88 16.49 -2.95 7.94
C LEU A 88 17.50 -2.95 6.79
N SER A 89 18.46 -2.03 6.85
CA SER A 89 19.58 -1.99 5.89
C SER A 89 20.26 -3.36 5.79
N GLY A 90 20.49 -3.82 4.56
CA GLY A 90 21.12 -5.11 4.30
C GLY A 90 20.18 -6.32 4.40
N THR A 91 18.91 -6.16 4.77
CA THR A 91 17.95 -7.27 4.82
C THR A 91 17.00 -7.25 3.62
N PRO A 92 16.77 -8.39 2.93
CA PRO A 92 15.92 -8.42 1.74
C PRO A 92 14.42 -8.30 2.06
N LYS A 93 14.01 -8.51 3.31
CA LYS A 93 12.62 -8.43 3.79
C LYS A 93 12.57 -8.33 5.31
N GLY A 94 11.57 -7.62 5.82
CA GLY A 94 11.28 -7.51 7.25
C GLY A 94 10.17 -8.47 7.72
N PRO A 95 9.87 -8.46 9.03
CA PRO A 95 8.72 -9.19 9.60
C PRO A 95 7.41 -8.67 8.99
N ARG A 96 6.43 -9.58 8.85
CA ARG A 96 5.10 -9.24 8.33
C ARG A 96 4.11 -8.99 9.47
N THR A 97 4.53 -8.10 10.36
CA THR A 97 3.79 -7.60 11.52
C THR A 97 4.33 -6.22 11.88
N PRO A 98 3.51 -5.29 12.40
CA PRO A 98 2.06 -5.35 12.45
C PRO A 98 1.41 -5.25 11.06
N LEU A 99 0.16 -5.72 10.92
CA LEU A 99 -0.69 -5.43 9.76
C LEU A 99 -1.61 -4.27 10.13
N CYS A 100 -1.50 -3.17 9.40
CA CYS A 100 -2.19 -1.92 9.68
C CYS A 100 -3.04 -1.44 8.53
N VAL A 101 -3.99 -0.57 8.85
CA VAL A 101 -4.76 0.23 7.90
C VAL A 101 -4.38 1.69 8.08
N ALA A 102 -4.10 2.37 6.98
CA ALA A 102 -3.89 3.82 6.95
C ALA A 102 -4.90 4.49 6.02
N ILE A 103 -5.16 5.77 6.28
CA ILE A 103 -6.03 6.64 5.49
C ILE A 103 -5.25 7.83 4.96
N SER A 104 -5.62 8.31 3.77
CA SER A 104 -5.09 9.51 3.16
C SER A 104 -6.18 10.25 2.39
N GLU A 105 -6.11 11.58 2.36
CA GLU A 105 -6.99 12.43 1.54
C GLU A 105 -6.38 12.75 0.17
N ASP A 106 -5.05 12.67 0.08
CA ASP A 106 -4.28 13.12 -1.07
C ASP A 106 -3.40 12.03 -1.71
N GLY A 107 -3.38 10.81 -1.13
CA GLY A 107 -2.51 9.71 -1.57
C GLY A 107 -1.02 9.91 -1.26
N ILE A 108 -0.66 11.01 -0.59
CA ILE A 108 0.73 11.37 -0.24
C ILE A 108 0.93 11.27 1.27
N ASN A 109 0.02 11.91 2.03
CA ASN A 109 0.06 11.96 3.49
C ASN A 109 -0.81 10.85 4.07
N TRP A 110 -0.18 9.80 4.58
CA TRP A 110 -0.84 8.61 5.11
C TRP A 110 -0.81 8.61 6.63
N LYS A 111 -1.99 8.46 7.25
CA LYS A 111 -2.15 8.34 8.70
C LYS A 111 -2.58 6.91 9.04
N PRO A 112 -1.79 6.13 9.81
CA PRO A 112 -2.26 4.87 10.37
C PRO A 112 -3.47 5.11 11.29
N ILE A 113 -4.54 4.32 11.11
CA ILE A 113 -5.80 4.46 11.85
C ILE A 113 -6.21 3.22 12.59
N LEU A 114 -5.70 2.06 12.19
CA LEU A 114 -6.07 0.78 12.80
C LEU A 114 -4.95 -0.23 12.68
N THR A 115 -4.68 -0.97 13.74
CA THR A 115 -3.86 -2.19 13.73
C THR A 115 -4.78 -3.40 13.75
N LEU A 116 -4.74 -4.21 12.69
CA LEU A 116 -5.53 -5.43 12.56
C LEU A 116 -4.89 -6.60 13.28
N GLU A 117 -3.57 -6.69 13.21
CA GLU A 117 -2.77 -7.77 13.77
C GLU A 117 -1.44 -7.22 14.27
N ASP A 118 -1.08 -7.60 15.49
CA ASP A 118 0.16 -7.18 16.14
C ASP A 118 0.75 -8.29 17.00
N SER A 119 0.96 -9.46 16.42
CA SER A 119 1.60 -10.57 17.13
C SER A 119 3.06 -10.71 16.66
N PRO A 120 4.02 -10.84 17.57
CA PRO A 120 5.41 -11.11 17.23
C PRO A 120 5.58 -12.46 16.51
N ILE A 121 4.65 -13.38 16.68
CA ILE A 121 4.60 -14.64 15.93
C ILE A 121 3.91 -14.38 14.58
N SER A 122 4.57 -13.60 13.73
CA SER A 122 4.04 -13.23 12.41
C SER A 122 3.92 -14.46 11.49
N GLN A 123 3.07 -14.48 10.50
CA GLN A 123 3.00 -13.56 9.35
C GLN A 123 1.56 -13.17 9.02
N TYR A 124 1.36 -11.89 8.72
CA TYR A 124 0.13 -11.34 8.18
C TYR A 124 0.46 -10.69 6.84
N SER A 125 -0.06 -11.22 5.73
CA SER A 125 0.45 -10.87 4.42
C SER A 125 -0.56 -10.99 3.30
N TYR A 126 -0.23 -10.40 2.16
CA TYR A 126 -1.05 -10.43 0.96
C TYR A 126 -2.48 -9.98 1.22
N PRO A 127 -2.66 -8.79 1.79
CA PRO A 127 -3.99 -8.25 2.00
C PRO A 127 -4.65 -7.92 0.67
N SER A 128 -5.98 -7.94 0.66
CA SER A 128 -6.83 -7.30 -0.33
C SER A 128 -7.94 -6.56 0.38
N ILE A 129 -8.32 -5.37 -0.13
CA ILE A 129 -9.31 -4.49 0.51
C ILE A 129 -10.22 -3.86 -0.53
N ILE A 130 -11.51 -3.80 -0.21
CA ILE A 130 -12.53 -3.11 -1.00
C ILE A 130 -13.43 -2.29 -0.09
N GLN A 131 -14.15 -1.32 -0.66
CA GLN A 131 -15.31 -0.72 -0.01
C GLN A 131 -16.59 -1.42 -0.50
N GLY A 132 -17.41 -1.89 0.42
CA GLY A 132 -18.71 -2.46 0.16
C GLY A 132 -19.77 -1.39 -0.14
N LYS A 133 -20.93 -1.82 -0.68
CA LYS A 133 -22.09 -0.95 -0.91
C LYS A 133 -22.68 -0.38 0.38
N ASP A 134 -22.42 -1.02 1.50
CA ASP A 134 -22.78 -0.56 2.85
C ASP A 134 -21.88 0.55 3.40
N GLY A 135 -20.86 0.96 2.60
CA GLY A 135 -19.87 1.98 2.97
C GLY A 135 -18.73 1.47 3.85
N LYS A 136 -18.81 0.25 4.34
CA LYS A 136 -17.74 -0.35 5.15
C LYS A 136 -16.60 -0.86 4.28
N LEU A 137 -15.46 -1.09 4.90
CA LEU A 137 -14.32 -1.73 4.25
C LEU A 137 -14.32 -3.23 4.57
N HIS A 138 -14.03 -4.01 3.55
CA HIS A 138 -13.92 -5.46 3.64
C HIS A 138 -12.51 -5.86 3.25
N ALA A 139 -11.80 -6.49 4.18
CA ALA A 139 -10.42 -6.90 3.98
C ALA A 139 -10.26 -8.40 4.17
N ILE A 140 -9.41 -9.01 3.36
CA ILE A 140 -8.94 -10.38 3.54
C ILE A 140 -7.43 -10.39 3.52
N TYR A 141 -6.83 -11.31 4.26
CA TYR A 141 -5.38 -11.49 4.29
C TYR A 141 -4.97 -12.88 4.75
N THR A 142 -3.76 -13.29 4.40
CA THR A 142 -3.16 -14.50 4.91
C THR A 142 -2.81 -14.32 6.40
N TRP A 143 -3.41 -15.15 7.23
CA TRP A 143 -3.14 -15.19 8.65
C TRP A 143 -2.19 -16.35 8.98
N ARG A 144 -0.96 -16.03 9.40
CA ARG A 144 0.09 -16.97 9.83
C ARG A 144 0.39 -18.12 8.84
N ARG A 145 0.09 -17.95 7.55
CA ARG A 145 0.12 -19.00 6.52
C ARG A 145 -0.73 -20.25 6.82
N GLN A 146 -1.68 -20.14 7.71
CA GLN A 146 -2.56 -21.23 8.14
C GLN A 146 -3.97 -21.10 7.57
N ARG A 147 -4.43 -19.85 7.35
CA ARG A 147 -5.78 -19.58 6.87
C ARG A 147 -5.86 -18.18 6.25
N ILE A 148 -6.96 -17.94 5.55
CA ILE A 148 -7.40 -16.60 5.16
C ILE A 148 -8.26 -16.05 6.28
N LYS A 149 -7.98 -14.82 6.71
CA LYS A 149 -8.82 -14.09 7.67
C LYS A 149 -9.56 -12.98 6.93
N TYR A 150 -10.84 -12.86 7.21
CA TYR A 150 -11.71 -11.77 6.77
C TYR A 150 -11.92 -10.80 7.94
N THR A 151 -11.98 -9.51 7.63
CA THR A 151 -12.26 -8.44 8.61
C THR A 151 -13.14 -7.39 7.94
N GLU A 152 -14.24 -7.03 8.61
CA GLU A 152 -15.07 -5.87 8.30
C GLU A 152 -14.58 -4.68 9.14
N ILE A 153 -14.44 -3.51 8.52
CA ILE A 153 -13.95 -2.30 9.18
C ILE A 153 -14.97 -1.18 8.96
N ASP A 154 -15.55 -0.70 10.03
CA ASP A 154 -16.44 0.45 10.06
C ASP A 154 -15.67 1.68 10.53
N LEU A 155 -15.35 2.58 9.58
CA LEU A 155 -14.56 3.78 9.86
C LEU A 155 -15.23 4.74 10.83
N SER A 156 -16.57 4.70 10.96
CA SER A 156 -17.32 5.55 11.91
C SER A 156 -17.03 5.20 13.36
N LYS A 157 -16.50 3.99 13.61
CA LYS A 157 -16.17 3.49 14.95
C LYS A 157 -14.69 3.63 15.32
N ILE A 158 -13.87 4.14 14.41
CA ILE A 158 -12.45 4.40 14.64
C ILE A 158 -12.29 5.82 15.19
N LYS A 159 -11.72 5.93 16.38
CA LYS A 159 -11.47 7.21 17.06
C LYS A 159 -10.16 7.85 16.64
#